data_995bec05a7005916824f4d022ec25b5c
#
_entry.id   995bec05a7005916824f4d022ec25b5c
#
_cell.length_a   1.000
_cell.length_b   1.000
_cell.length_c   1.000
_cell.angle_alpha   90.00
_cell.angle_beta   90.00
_cell.angle_gamma   90.00
#
_symmetry.space_group_name_H-M   'P 1'
#
loop_
_entity.id
_entity.type
_entity.pdbx_description
1 polymer ?
#
loop_
_entity_poly.entity_id
_entity_poly.type
_entity_poly.pdbx_seq_one_letter_code
_entity_poly.pdbx_strand_id
1 'polypeptide(L)'
;MKKGSLFKQALIFLFTLALLLSGCSSQEEAAQQEGNKEVSLENVPERFASGEQVKIKVIRKIGGDDHTAQFLAGAKEEGEAMGFQVDVFTANGDTAKFHDAIAQALEEDYDGFIISHGDDQATVDAVKEIVERGKSVVAFDSIGDLLEIDGVTLTSQDDESLATLALDQLIQDFNGEAKIVYLWVDGFPPMVRRNAVYQEKLSENPGIIEIERFGVAAADTSVQTQNAVAAMLNKHPQGEIDAIFATWDAFAIGAARALKEAGREEIKIYSIDVSNADLQMMQEEGSPWVYTAAVDPKLVGAVNMRILAKKLAGEETPQTYDFEAFLISQEALRTSTEPVNMENLHQVVDGWGQSDAFEEEWMKTLKEYHQ
;
A
#
# COMPACT_ATOMS: atom_id res chain seq x y z
N MET A 1 -20.97 21.75 -63.39
CA MET A 1 -20.96 23.08 -64.06
C MET A 1 -20.07 24.02 -63.30
N LYS A 2 -19.06 24.57 -63.99
CA LYS A 2 -18.29 25.81 -63.82
C LYS A 2 -17.52 26.01 -62.52
N LYS A 3 -16.18 25.89 -62.49
CA LYS A 3 -15.12 26.81 -63.03
C LYS A 3 -15.09 28.09 -62.19
N GLY A 4 -14.00 28.59 -61.65
CA GLY A 4 -12.63 28.73 -62.07
C GLY A 4 -11.91 29.54 -60.99
N SER A 5 -10.64 29.36 -60.82
CA SER A 5 -9.52 30.01 -61.54
C SER A 5 -8.95 31.22 -60.78
N LEU A 6 -7.72 31.02 -60.17
CA LEU A 6 -6.46 31.63 -60.58
C LEU A 6 -6.30 33.17 -60.41
N PHE A 7 -5.28 33.62 -59.67
CA PHE A 7 -4.10 34.35 -60.21
C PHE A 7 -3.34 34.98 -59.02
N LYS A 8 -2.14 34.54 -58.71
CA LYS A 8 -0.81 35.14 -58.98
C LYS A 8 -0.73 36.68 -58.88
N GLN A 9 0.12 37.19 -57.99
CA GLN A 9 1.36 37.88 -58.42
C GLN A 9 2.24 38.30 -57.22
N ALA A 10 3.51 38.00 -57.37
CA ALA A 10 4.63 38.50 -56.61
C ALA A 10 4.99 39.93 -57.01
N LEU A 11 5.52 40.74 -56.11
CA LEU A 11 6.45 41.81 -56.52
C LEU A 11 7.49 42.06 -55.39
N ILE A 12 8.71 41.97 -55.84
CA ILE A 12 9.98 42.31 -55.23
C ILE A 12 10.13 43.83 -55.22
N PHE A 13 10.64 44.45 -54.13
CA PHE A 13 11.51 45.63 -54.25
C PHE A 13 12.59 45.68 -53.18
N LEU A 14 13.76 45.99 -53.66
CA LEU A 14 15.09 46.03 -53.09
C LEU A 14 15.43 47.42 -52.53
N PHE A 15 16.38 47.47 -51.59
CA PHE A 15 17.38 48.49 -51.24
C PHE A 15 16.90 49.81 -50.57
N THR A 16 17.41 50.14 -49.43
CA THR A 16 18.59 51.04 -49.27
C THR A 16 19.19 51.00 -47.86
N LEU A 17 20.50 50.95 -47.84
CA LEU A 17 21.49 51.10 -46.81
C LEU A 17 21.56 52.54 -46.28
N ALA A 18 21.54 52.73 -44.94
CA ALA A 18 22.12 53.94 -44.32
C ALA A 18 22.70 53.60 -42.93
N LEU A 19 24.01 53.59 -42.83
CA LEU A 19 24.78 53.64 -41.58
C LEU A 19 24.58 54.99 -40.91
N LEU A 20 24.35 54.99 -39.59
CA LEU A 20 24.89 56.03 -38.70
C LEU A 20 25.19 55.41 -37.32
N LEU A 21 26.42 55.55 -36.92
CA LEU A 21 27.03 55.25 -35.64
C LEU A 21 26.53 56.17 -34.53
N SER A 22 26.27 55.62 -33.36
CA SER A 22 26.88 56.00 -32.06
C SER A 22 25.93 55.80 -30.89
N GLY A 23 26.42 55.21 -29.82
CA GLY A 23 25.82 55.24 -28.49
C GLY A 23 25.95 53.95 -27.75
N CYS A 24 27.09 53.74 -27.07
CA CYS A 24 27.25 52.71 -26.01
C CYS A 24 26.22 52.90 -24.91
N SER A 25 25.49 51.86 -24.59
CA SER A 25 25.17 51.51 -23.22
C SER A 25 25.02 50.00 -23.13
N SER A 26 25.97 49.37 -22.48
CA SER A 26 25.97 47.99 -22.10
C SER A 26 24.78 47.72 -21.14
N GLN A 27 23.79 47.04 -21.65
CA GLN A 27 22.87 46.24 -20.87
C GLN A 27 23.20 44.79 -21.19
N GLU A 28 23.94 44.16 -20.27
CA GLU A 28 24.08 42.73 -20.20
C GLU A 28 22.66 42.14 -19.98
N GLU A 29 22.06 41.63 -21.03
CA GLU A 29 21.05 40.59 -20.90
C GLU A 29 21.75 39.39 -20.32
N ALA A 30 21.61 39.21 -18.99
CA ALA A 30 21.86 37.96 -18.32
C ALA A 30 20.88 36.94 -18.90
N ALA A 31 21.28 36.26 -19.98
CA ALA A 31 20.71 34.97 -20.32
C ALA A 31 20.88 34.08 -19.08
N GLN A 32 19.79 33.85 -18.37
CA GLN A 32 19.71 32.75 -17.41
C GLN A 32 19.97 31.46 -18.22
N GLN A 33 21.22 31.03 -18.23
CA GLN A 33 21.54 29.63 -18.39
C GLN A 33 20.95 28.95 -17.14
N GLU A 34 19.79 28.35 -17.26
CA GLU A 34 19.45 27.20 -16.42
C GLU A 34 20.51 26.15 -16.70
N GLY A 35 21.54 26.18 -15.90
CA GLY A 35 22.56 25.15 -15.91
C GLY A 35 21.89 23.86 -15.49
N ASN A 36 21.84 22.90 -16.41
CA ASN A 36 21.59 21.51 -16.09
C ASN A 36 22.61 21.14 -15.00
N LYS A 37 22.17 21.03 -13.76
CA LYS A 37 23.01 20.69 -12.64
C LYS A 37 23.28 19.19 -12.80
N GLU A 38 24.44 18.84 -13.32
CA GLU A 38 24.87 17.45 -13.43
C GLU A 38 24.85 16.84 -12.04
N VAL A 39 23.94 15.88 -11.79
CA VAL A 39 23.81 15.22 -10.48
C VAL A 39 25.05 14.35 -10.29
N SER A 40 25.81 14.60 -9.22
CA SER A 40 27.01 13.82 -8.88
C SER A 40 26.65 12.54 -8.15
N LEU A 41 27.14 11.41 -8.60
CA LEU A 41 26.98 10.10 -7.96
C LEU A 41 28.11 9.77 -6.96
N GLU A 42 28.93 10.73 -6.56
CA GLU A 42 30.11 10.53 -5.71
C GLU A 42 29.79 9.88 -4.34
N ASN A 43 28.61 10.18 -3.78
CA ASN A 43 28.15 9.63 -2.49
C ASN A 43 27.16 8.45 -2.66
N VAL A 44 26.95 7.98 -3.86
CA VAL A 44 26.11 6.82 -4.16
C VAL A 44 26.93 5.54 -4.03
N PRO A 45 26.40 4.47 -3.38
CA PRO A 45 27.10 3.19 -3.30
C PRO A 45 27.55 2.68 -4.68
N GLU A 46 28.78 2.12 -4.75
CA GLU A 46 29.41 1.70 -6.00
C GLU A 46 28.51 0.76 -6.83
N ARG A 47 27.74 -0.11 -6.15
CA ARG A 47 26.79 -1.02 -6.78
C ARG A 47 25.77 -0.30 -7.69
N PHE A 48 25.37 0.92 -7.32
CA PHE A 48 24.37 1.71 -8.06
C PHE A 48 25.03 2.75 -8.98
N ALA A 49 26.23 3.22 -8.63
CA ALA A 49 26.99 4.18 -9.44
C ALA A 49 27.69 3.53 -10.63
N SER A 50 27.83 2.20 -10.67
CA SER A 50 28.54 1.44 -11.71
C SER A 50 27.86 1.47 -13.08
N GLY A 51 26.58 1.82 -13.16
CA GLY A 51 25.74 1.75 -14.35
C GLY A 51 25.23 0.34 -14.68
N GLU A 52 25.53 -0.67 -13.83
CA GLU A 52 24.93 -1.99 -13.96
C GLU A 52 23.47 -1.97 -13.50
N GLN A 53 22.59 -2.53 -14.34
CA GLN A 53 21.17 -2.59 -14.03
C GLN A 53 20.89 -3.43 -12.79
N VAL A 54 20.21 -2.85 -11.81
CA VAL A 54 19.68 -3.56 -10.65
C VAL A 54 18.30 -4.10 -10.98
N LYS A 55 18.08 -5.40 -10.74
CA LYS A 55 16.81 -6.08 -11.03
C LYS A 55 16.18 -6.63 -9.77
N ILE A 56 14.95 -6.25 -9.52
CA ILE A 56 14.20 -6.63 -8.32
C ILE A 56 12.95 -7.40 -8.70
N LYS A 57 12.68 -8.47 -7.97
CA LYS A 57 11.41 -9.23 -8.06
C LYS A 57 10.57 -9.03 -6.83
N VAL A 58 9.33 -8.56 -7.01
CA VAL A 58 8.32 -8.47 -5.97
C VAL A 58 7.28 -9.55 -6.19
N ILE A 59 7.12 -10.48 -5.23
CA ILE A 59 6.22 -11.62 -5.32
C ILE A 59 5.28 -11.61 -4.12
N ARG A 60 3.98 -11.46 -4.38
CA ARG A 60 2.94 -11.45 -3.34
C ARG A 60 1.99 -12.64 -3.51
N LYS A 61 1.74 -13.38 -2.41
CA LYS A 61 0.83 -14.53 -2.41
C LYS A 61 -0.63 -14.10 -2.57
N ILE A 62 -1.05 -13.10 -1.81
CA ILE A 62 -2.40 -12.54 -1.84
C ILE A 62 -2.53 -11.55 -3.01
N GLY A 63 -3.72 -11.40 -3.56
CA GLY A 63 -3.97 -10.47 -4.65
C GLY A 63 -5.43 -10.33 -5.02
N GLY A 64 -5.70 -9.47 -6.03
CA GLY A 64 -7.04 -9.24 -6.55
C GLY A 64 -7.78 -8.08 -5.87
N ASP A 65 -7.13 -7.36 -4.97
CA ASP A 65 -7.67 -6.21 -4.26
C ASP A 65 -6.85 -4.93 -4.50
N ASP A 66 -7.39 -3.78 -4.09
CA ASP A 66 -6.74 -2.48 -4.25
C ASP A 66 -5.53 -2.33 -3.32
N HIS A 67 -5.57 -2.90 -2.11
CA HIS A 67 -4.44 -2.92 -1.18
C HIS A 67 -3.20 -3.57 -1.84
N THR A 68 -3.37 -4.72 -2.48
CA THR A 68 -2.30 -5.38 -3.25
C THR A 68 -1.78 -4.49 -4.38
N ALA A 69 -2.68 -3.85 -5.12
CA ALA A 69 -2.29 -2.96 -6.22
C ALA A 69 -1.45 -1.78 -5.71
N GLN A 70 -1.84 -1.15 -4.60
CA GLN A 70 -1.12 -0.05 -3.96
C GLN A 70 0.27 -0.49 -3.45
N PHE A 71 0.36 -1.64 -2.77
CA PHE A 71 1.64 -2.20 -2.31
C PHE A 71 2.61 -2.44 -3.47
N LEU A 72 2.15 -3.09 -4.53
CA LEU A 72 2.99 -3.36 -5.70
C LEU A 72 3.40 -2.07 -6.41
N ALA A 73 2.50 -1.10 -6.51
CA ALA A 73 2.79 0.22 -7.08
C ALA A 73 3.85 0.95 -6.26
N GLY A 74 3.72 0.99 -4.92
CA GLY A 74 4.69 1.64 -4.05
C GLY A 74 6.09 1.04 -4.17
N ALA A 75 6.21 -0.28 -4.14
CA ALA A 75 7.48 -0.96 -4.33
C ALA A 75 8.08 -0.68 -5.71
N LYS A 76 7.26 -0.72 -6.77
CA LYS A 76 7.71 -0.49 -8.13
C LYS A 76 8.12 0.96 -8.37
N GLU A 77 7.30 1.92 -8.02
CA GLU A 77 7.57 3.35 -8.19
C GLU A 77 8.84 3.78 -7.45
N GLU A 78 9.03 3.31 -6.20
CA GLU A 78 10.20 3.62 -5.40
C GLU A 78 11.48 3.05 -6.02
N GLY A 79 11.45 1.80 -6.49
CA GLY A 79 12.61 1.17 -7.14
C GLY A 79 12.91 1.78 -8.51
N GLU A 80 11.90 2.00 -9.34
CA GLU A 80 12.07 2.62 -10.66
C GLU A 80 12.57 4.06 -10.55
N ALA A 81 12.15 4.82 -9.53
CA ALA A 81 12.67 6.14 -9.26
C ALA A 81 14.18 6.14 -8.93
N MET A 82 14.69 5.06 -8.34
CA MET A 82 16.12 4.83 -8.12
C MET A 82 16.85 4.22 -9.34
N GLY A 83 16.17 4.06 -10.49
CA GLY A 83 16.73 3.48 -11.71
C GLY A 83 16.75 1.94 -11.74
N PHE A 84 16.07 1.24 -10.80
CA PHE A 84 16.01 -0.22 -10.79
C PHE A 84 14.97 -0.74 -11.80
N GLN A 85 15.19 -1.93 -12.33
CA GLN A 85 14.14 -2.69 -13.01
C GLN A 85 13.35 -3.46 -11.96
N VAL A 86 12.05 -3.19 -11.85
CA VAL A 86 11.19 -3.83 -10.84
C VAL A 86 10.08 -4.61 -11.53
N ASP A 87 10.13 -5.94 -11.37
CA ASP A 87 9.11 -6.85 -11.87
C ASP A 87 8.21 -7.33 -10.73
N VAL A 88 6.92 -7.15 -10.88
CA VAL A 88 5.92 -7.48 -9.85
C VAL A 88 5.07 -8.68 -10.26
N PHE A 89 4.66 -9.49 -9.29
CA PHE A 89 3.79 -10.66 -9.49
C PHE A 89 2.88 -10.88 -8.29
N THR A 90 1.64 -11.31 -8.56
CA THR A 90 0.71 -11.77 -7.53
C THR A 90 0.14 -13.14 -7.89
N ALA A 91 0.10 -14.03 -6.90
CA ALA A 91 -0.43 -15.38 -7.05
C ALA A 91 -1.96 -15.47 -6.86
N ASN A 92 -2.61 -14.38 -6.41
CA ASN A 92 -4.05 -14.31 -6.14
C ASN A 92 -4.55 -15.45 -5.22
N GLY A 93 -3.79 -15.75 -4.16
CA GLY A 93 -4.09 -16.79 -3.17
C GLY A 93 -3.70 -18.22 -3.59
N ASP A 94 -3.14 -18.41 -4.78
CA ASP A 94 -2.68 -19.72 -5.26
C ASP A 94 -1.25 -20.00 -4.76
N THR A 95 -1.12 -20.87 -3.75
CA THR A 95 0.15 -21.24 -3.14
C THR A 95 1.13 -21.87 -4.14
N ALA A 96 0.66 -22.69 -5.07
CA ALA A 96 1.53 -23.34 -6.06
C ALA A 96 2.13 -22.27 -7.00
N LYS A 97 1.31 -21.36 -7.52
CA LYS A 97 1.80 -20.25 -8.36
C LYS A 97 2.76 -19.33 -7.61
N PHE A 98 2.56 -19.12 -6.31
CA PHE A 98 3.47 -18.33 -5.49
C PHE A 98 4.86 -18.97 -5.43
N HIS A 99 4.96 -20.27 -5.13
CA HIS A 99 6.24 -20.99 -5.09
C HIS A 99 6.86 -21.12 -6.48
N ASP A 100 6.05 -21.41 -7.52
CA ASP A 100 6.54 -21.44 -8.90
C ASP A 100 7.15 -20.10 -9.32
N ALA A 101 6.56 -18.97 -8.93
CA ALA A 101 7.08 -17.65 -9.25
C ALA A 101 8.43 -17.38 -8.55
N ILE A 102 8.60 -17.83 -7.29
CA ILE A 102 9.88 -17.70 -6.58
C ILE A 102 10.93 -18.58 -7.28
N ALA A 103 10.60 -19.84 -7.57
CA ALA A 103 11.51 -20.77 -8.23
C ALA A 103 11.96 -20.28 -9.62
N GLN A 104 11.03 -19.76 -10.43
CA GLN A 104 11.34 -19.15 -11.72
C GLN A 104 12.27 -17.95 -11.59
N ALA A 105 11.96 -17.04 -10.64
CA ALA A 105 12.76 -15.84 -10.42
C ALA A 105 14.19 -16.16 -9.91
N LEU A 106 14.38 -17.28 -9.23
CA LEU A 106 15.71 -17.77 -8.84
C LEU A 106 16.58 -18.23 -10.02
N GLU A 107 15.95 -18.68 -11.12
CA GLU A 107 16.64 -19.03 -12.36
C GLU A 107 16.90 -17.80 -13.27
N GLU A 108 16.28 -16.66 -12.94
CA GLU A 108 16.48 -15.38 -13.60
C GLU A 108 17.53 -14.55 -12.82
N ASP A 109 18.09 -13.52 -13.46
CA ASP A 109 19.20 -12.74 -12.89
C ASP A 109 18.66 -11.54 -12.08
N TYR A 110 17.87 -11.79 -11.02
CA TYR A 110 17.47 -10.77 -10.05
C TYR A 110 18.51 -10.63 -8.95
N ASP A 111 18.72 -9.38 -8.49
CA ASP A 111 19.63 -9.02 -7.40
C ASP A 111 18.97 -9.13 -6.04
N GLY A 112 17.66 -8.83 -5.99
CA GLY A 112 16.90 -8.79 -4.74
C GLY A 112 15.43 -9.16 -4.91
N PHE A 113 14.83 -9.54 -3.77
CA PHE A 113 13.48 -10.04 -3.69
C PHE A 113 12.68 -9.35 -2.59
N ILE A 114 11.41 -9.02 -2.87
CA ILE A 114 10.41 -8.70 -1.85
C ILE A 114 9.37 -9.82 -1.90
N ILE A 115 9.28 -10.62 -0.82
CA ILE A 115 8.36 -11.77 -0.71
C ILE A 115 7.27 -11.41 0.28
N SER A 116 6.00 -11.54 -0.10
CA SER A 116 4.89 -11.10 0.73
C SER A 116 3.85 -12.19 0.93
N HIS A 117 3.43 -12.36 2.20
CA HIS A 117 2.41 -13.31 2.66
C HIS A 117 2.76 -14.79 2.50
N GLY A 118 4.04 -15.13 2.50
CA GLY A 118 4.46 -16.52 2.59
C GLY A 118 4.19 -17.08 3.99
N ASP A 119 3.47 -18.18 4.11
CA ASP A 119 2.90 -18.69 5.36
C ASP A 119 3.21 -20.17 5.62
N ASP A 120 4.11 -20.78 4.86
CA ASP A 120 4.44 -22.20 4.95
C ASP A 120 5.95 -22.47 4.95
N GLN A 121 6.33 -23.71 5.28
CA GLN A 121 7.72 -24.15 5.31
C GLN A 121 8.41 -24.02 3.94
N ALA A 122 7.67 -24.21 2.84
CA ALA A 122 8.24 -24.05 1.51
C ALA A 122 8.67 -22.60 1.23
N THR A 123 8.00 -21.62 1.84
CA THR A 123 8.46 -20.22 1.82
C THR A 123 9.78 -20.05 2.56
N VAL A 124 9.93 -20.66 3.73
CA VAL A 124 11.19 -20.62 4.51
C VAL A 124 12.33 -21.22 3.70
N ASP A 125 12.12 -22.40 3.09
CA ASP A 125 13.11 -23.08 2.29
C ASP A 125 13.51 -22.24 1.04
N ALA A 126 12.54 -21.61 0.38
CA ALA A 126 12.78 -20.75 -0.78
C ALA A 126 13.55 -19.48 -0.42
N VAL A 127 13.20 -18.81 0.69
CA VAL A 127 13.91 -17.62 1.17
C VAL A 127 15.35 -17.96 1.58
N LYS A 128 15.54 -19.11 2.23
CA LYS A 128 16.87 -19.60 2.55
C LYS A 128 17.71 -19.81 1.28
N GLU A 129 17.16 -20.40 0.22
CA GLU A 129 17.83 -20.57 -1.06
C GLU A 129 18.19 -19.21 -1.71
N ILE A 130 17.29 -18.18 -1.63
CA ILE A 130 17.57 -16.82 -2.09
C ILE A 130 18.85 -16.29 -1.42
N VAL A 131 18.92 -16.39 -0.09
CA VAL A 131 20.06 -15.91 0.71
C VAL A 131 21.34 -16.73 0.42
N GLU A 132 21.24 -18.06 0.33
CA GLU A 132 22.37 -18.94 0.00
C GLU A 132 22.95 -18.66 -1.39
N ARG A 133 22.15 -18.19 -2.34
CA ARG A 133 22.61 -17.70 -3.66
C ARG A 133 23.21 -16.29 -3.62
N GLY A 134 23.33 -15.67 -2.42
CA GLY A 134 23.90 -14.34 -2.23
C GLY A 134 22.98 -13.20 -2.67
N LYS A 135 21.68 -13.44 -2.79
CA LYS A 135 20.69 -12.44 -3.16
C LYS A 135 20.08 -11.80 -1.90
N SER A 136 19.66 -10.55 -2.00
CA SER A 136 19.02 -9.82 -0.90
C SER A 136 17.52 -10.09 -0.85
N VAL A 137 16.94 -10.18 0.36
CA VAL A 137 15.50 -10.41 0.54
C VAL A 137 14.91 -9.59 1.68
N VAL A 138 13.71 -9.07 1.45
CA VAL A 138 12.80 -8.50 2.44
C VAL A 138 11.51 -9.29 2.38
N ALA A 139 11.01 -9.73 3.53
CA ALA A 139 9.74 -10.41 3.66
C ALA A 139 8.70 -9.49 4.32
N PHE A 140 7.47 -9.48 3.82
CA PHE A 140 6.39 -8.67 4.36
C PHE A 140 5.19 -9.56 4.74
N ASP A 141 4.66 -9.39 5.96
CA ASP A 141 3.53 -10.16 6.50
C ASP A 141 3.63 -11.67 6.26
N SER A 142 4.83 -12.19 6.41
CA SER A 142 5.15 -13.60 6.19
C SER A 142 5.35 -14.34 7.52
N ILE A 143 5.59 -15.65 7.43
CA ILE A 143 5.80 -16.52 8.59
C ILE A 143 7.04 -16.10 9.41
N GLY A 144 6.90 -16.12 10.75
CA GLY A 144 7.95 -15.67 11.67
C GLY A 144 9.25 -16.49 11.61
N ASP A 145 9.20 -17.75 11.20
CA ASP A 145 10.35 -18.64 11.04
C ASP A 145 11.42 -18.08 10.08
N LEU A 146 11.06 -17.10 9.23
CA LEU A 146 12.01 -16.36 8.40
C LEU A 146 13.03 -15.56 9.20
N LEU A 147 12.75 -15.22 10.46
CA LEU A 147 13.67 -14.53 11.36
C LEU A 147 14.86 -15.43 11.79
N GLU A 148 14.78 -16.74 11.57
CA GLU A 148 15.90 -17.65 11.81
C GLU A 148 16.95 -17.63 10.69
N ILE A 149 16.67 -16.94 9.56
CA ILE A 149 17.56 -16.82 8.42
C ILE A 149 18.34 -15.51 8.53
N ASP A 150 19.65 -15.60 8.71
CA ASP A 150 20.53 -14.43 8.74
C ASP A 150 20.40 -13.61 7.44
N GLY A 151 20.31 -12.29 7.57
CA GLY A 151 20.24 -11.37 6.43
C GLY A 151 18.82 -11.14 5.90
N VAL A 152 17.80 -11.77 6.47
CA VAL A 152 16.38 -11.46 6.18
C VAL A 152 15.91 -10.27 7.03
N THR A 153 15.12 -9.39 6.47
CA THR A 153 14.27 -8.44 7.21
C THR A 153 12.82 -8.87 7.03
N LEU A 154 12.11 -9.08 8.13
CA LEU A 154 10.68 -9.30 8.15
C LEU A 154 9.98 -8.01 8.57
N THR A 155 9.11 -7.49 7.73
CA THR A 155 8.29 -6.32 8.01
C THR A 155 6.83 -6.72 8.19
N SER A 156 6.08 -5.97 8.98
CA SER A 156 4.65 -6.21 9.20
C SER A 156 3.87 -4.90 9.38
N GLN A 157 2.54 -5.00 9.25
CA GLN A 157 1.62 -3.87 9.40
C GLN A 157 1.41 -3.42 10.85
N ASP A 158 2.11 -3.96 11.84
CA ASP A 158 1.75 -3.79 13.25
C ASP A 158 0.28 -4.21 13.52
N ASP A 159 0.00 -5.46 13.23
CA ASP A 159 -1.35 -6.04 13.35
C ASP A 159 -1.94 -5.93 14.76
N GLU A 160 -1.08 -5.93 15.77
CA GLU A 160 -1.46 -5.72 17.16
C GLU A 160 -2.00 -4.30 17.39
N SER A 161 -1.31 -3.28 16.87
CA SER A 161 -1.77 -1.89 16.94
C SER A 161 -3.03 -1.68 16.11
N LEU A 162 -3.11 -2.23 14.90
CA LEU A 162 -4.30 -2.18 14.06
C LEU A 162 -5.54 -2.72 14.78
N ALA A 163 -5.42 -3.93 15.35
CA ALA A 163 -6.53 -4.54 16.10
C ALA A 163 -6.86 -3.75 17.37
N THR A 164 -5.84 -3.25 18.07
CA THR A 164 -6.01 -2.44 19.29
C THR A 164 -6.79 -1.15 18.98
N LEU A 165 -6.37 -0.39 17.97
CA LEU A 165 -7.03 0.86 17.58
C LEU A 165 -8.51 0.67 17.26
N ALA A 166 -8.83 -0.33 16.44
CA ALA A 166 -10.21 -0.60 16.04
C ALA A 166 -11.08 -1.10 17.20
N LEU A 167 -10.54 -2.00 18.05
CA LEU A 167 -11.26 -2.55 19.19
C LEU A 167 -11.43 -1.54 20.33
N ASP A 168 -10.39 -0.76 20.65
CA ASP A 168 -10.49 0.27 21.67
C ASP A 168 -11.54 1.32 21.32
N GLN A 169 -11.63 1.69 20.04
CA GLN A 169 -12.67 2.59 19.57
C GLN A 169 -14.06 1.96 19.69
N LEU A 170 -14.23 0.68 19.32
CA LEU A 170 -15.47 -0.05 19.51
C LEU A 170 -15.86 -0.09 21.00
N ILE A 171 -14.94 -0.48 21.87
CA ILE A 171 -15.18 -0.56 23.32
C ILE A 171 -15.57 0.82 23.88
N GLN A 172 -14.90 1.88 23.44
CA GLN A 172 -15.18 3.25 23.85
C GLN A 172 -16.59 3.70 23.41
N ASP A 173 -16.94 3.50 22.14
CA ASP A 173 -18.22 3.95 21.58
C ASP A 173 -19.43 3.28 22.24
N PHE A 174 -19.25 2.05 22.69
CA PHE A 174 -20.29 1.27 23.40
C PHE A 174 -20.12 1.25 24.92
N ASN A 175 -19.20 2.07 25.48
CA ASN A 175 -18.93 2.12 26.93
C ASN A 175 -18.65 0.74 27.56
N GLY A 176 -18.01 -0.16 26.81
CA GLY A 176 -17.66 -1.50 27.24
C GLY A 176 -18.80 -2.52 27.22
N GLU A 177 -19.95 -2.22 26.64
CA GLU A 177 -21.11 -3.12 26.56
C GLU A 177 -21.66 -3.18 25.12
N ALA A 178 -21.42 -4.30 24.42
CA ALA A 178 -21.95 -4.52 23.07
C ALA A 178 -22.08 -6.01 22.75
N LYS A 179 -23.08 -6.36 21.94
CA LYS A 179 -23.18 -7.66 21.28
C LYS A 179 -22.61 -7.55 19.87
N ILE A 180 -21.56 -8.28 19.60
CA ILE A 180 -20.81 -8.14 18.38
C ILE A 180 -20.81 -9.38 17.49
N VAL A 181 -20.71 -9.16 16.21
CA VAL A 181 -20.35 -10.17 15.21
C VAL A 181 -18.84 -10.06 14.95
N TYR A 182 -18.15 -11.18 14.99
CA TYR A 182 -16.72 -11.25 14.70
C TYR A 182 -16.46 -11.86 13.32
N LEU A 183 -15.83 -11.10 12.43
CA LEU A 183 -15.47 -11.53 11.08
C LEU A 183 -13.96 -11.74 11.00
N TRP A 184 -13.55 -13.00 10.95
CA TRP A 184 -12.14 -13.41 11.04
C TRP A 184 -11.92 -14.81 10.47
N VAL A 185 -10.75 -15.05 9.87
CA VAL A 185 -10.31 -16.36 9.37
C VAL A 185 -8.94 -16.71 9.93
N ASP A 186 -8.75 -17.97 10.29
CA ASP A 186 -7.48 -18.50 10.80
C ASP A 186 -6.47 -18.80 9.68
N GLY A 187 -5.20 -18.99 10.05
CA GLY A 187 -4.13 -19.55 9.22
C GLY A 187 -3.19 -18.53 8.58
N PHE A 188 -3.53 -17.24 8.58
CA PHE A 188 -2.64 -16.20 8.07
C PHE A 188 -1.96 -15.43 9.20
N PRO A 189 -0.64 -15.16 9.14
CA PRO A 189 0.07 -14.47 10.21
C PRO A 189 -0.60 -13.18 10.69
N PRO A 190 -1.02 -12.23 9.84
CA PRO A 190 -1.78 -11.05 10.26
C PRO A 190 -3.06 -11.39 11.03
N MET A 191 -3.84 -12.36 10.55
CA MET A 191 -5.10 -12.75 11.17
C MET A 191 -4.89 -13.40 12.55
N VAL A 192 -3.83 -14.17 12.71
CA VAL A 192 -3.46 -14.78 14.00
C VAL A 192 -3.09 -13.72 15.03
N ARG A 193 -2.27 -12.71 14.64
CA ARG A 193 -1.90 -11.58 15.51
C ARG A 193 -3.12 -10.74 15.90
N ARG A 194 -3.95 -10.34 14.94
CA ARG A 194 -5.21 -9.59 15.16
C ARG A 194 -6.17 -10.34 16.10
N ASN A 195 -6.26 -11.67 15.95
CA ASN A 195 -7.08 -12.48 16.84
C ASN A 195 -6.53 -12.57 18.27
N ALA A 196 -5.22 -12.59 18.46
CA ALA A 196 -4.63 -12.57 19.80
C ALA A 196 -5.07 -11.32 20.58
N VAL A 197 -4.97 -10.14 19.97
CA VAL A 197 -5.47 -8.88 20.54
C VAL A 197 -6.97 -8.92 20.80
N TYR A 198 -7.75 -9.45 19.85
CA TYR A 198 -9.20 -9.60 20.03
C TYR A 198 -9.55 -10.41 21.27
N GLN A 199 -8.90 -11.57 21.49
CA GLN A 199 -9.15 -12.42 22.67
C GLN A 199 -8.74 -11.70 23.97
N GLU A 200 -7.62 -10.99 23.97
CA GLU A 200 -7.16 -10.21 25.11
C GLU A 200 -8.18 -9.11 25.48
N LYS A 201 -8.58 -8.27 24.50
CA LYS A 201 -9.54 -7.19 24.70
C LYS A 201 -10.90 -7.69 25.21
N LEU A 202 -11.40 -8.81 24.70
CA LEU A 202 -12.64 -9.39 25.19
C LEU A 202 -12.51 -9.90 26.63
N SER A 203 -11.37 -10.47 27.00
CA SER A 203 -11.12 -10.92 28.37
C SER A 203 -11.10 -9.77 29.38
N GLU A 204 -10.63 -8.60 28.95
CA GLU A 204 -10.58 -7.37 29.75
C GLU A 204 -11.93 -6.63 29.80
N ASN A 205 -12.78 -6.83 28.79
CA ASN A 205 -14.06 -6.15 28.62
C ASN A 205 -15.21 -7.17 28.52
N PRO A 206 -15.62 -7.81 29.64
CA PRO A 206 -16.61 -8.90 29.62
C PRO A 206 -18.03 -8.46 29.20
N GLY A 207 -18.28 -7.16 29.10
CA GLY A 207 -19.53 -6.61 28.54
C GLY A 207 -19.57 -6.63 27.01
N ILE A 208 -18.42 -6.83 26.34
CA ILE A 208 -18.39 -7.06 24.90
C ILE A 208 -18.60 -8.56 24.66
N ILE A 209 -19.72 -8.90 24.06
CA ILE A 209 -20.17 -10.29 23.90
C ILE A 209 -20.18 -10.66 22.42
N GLU A 210 -19.33 -11.61 22.01
CA GLU A 210 -19.40 -12.21 20.69
C GLU A 210 -20.65 -13.10 20.60
N ILE A 211 -21.56 -12.81 19.66
CA ILE A 211 -22.78 -13.59 19.47
C ILE A 211 -22.78 -14.41 18.18
N GLU A 212 -22.03 -14.01 17.19
CA GLU A 212 -21.87 -14.70 15.91
C GLU A 212 -20.45 -14.53 15.38
N ARG A 213 -20.01 -15.50 14.59
CA ARG A 213 -18.71 -15.47 13.92
C ARG A 213 -18.80 -16.00 12.51
N PHE A 214 -18.03 -15.41 11.59
CA PHE A 214 -17.84 -15.93 10.24
C PHE A 214 -16.46 -15.56 9.71
N GLY A 215 -15.90 -16.39 8.82
CA GLY A 215 -14.71 -16.05 8.07
C GLY A 215 -14.33 -17.10 7.06
N VAL A 216 -13.86 -16.61 5.90
CA VAL A 216 -13.32 -17.40 4.80
C VAL A 216 -12.33 -16.54 4.03
N ALA A 217 -11.22 -17.13 3.59
CA ALA A 217 -10.29 -16.49 2.68
C ALA A 217 -10.46 -17.12 1.28
N ALA A 218 -11.11 -16.41 0.38
CA ALA A 218 -11.36 -16.82 -0.98
C ALA A 218 -11.43 -15.60 -1.91
N ALA A 219 -11.40 -15.81 -3.22
CA ALA A 219 -11.51 -14.71 -4.18
C ALA A 219 -12.84 -13.94 -4.10
N ASP A 220 -13.87 -14.54 -3.52
CA ASP A 220 -15.21 -13.98 -3.33
C ASP A 220 -15.56 -13.75 -1.85
N THR A 221 -14.57 -13.54 -0.98
CA THR A 221 -14.73 -13.33 0.47
C THR A 221 -15.83 -12.33 0.79
N SER A 222 -15.88 -11.17 0.14
CA SER A 222 -16.89 -10.15 0.41
C SER A 222 -18.32 -10.60 0.08
N VAL A 223 -18.50 -11.41 -0.98
CA VAL A 223 -19.81 -11.97 -1.34
C VAL A 223 -20.25 -13.02 -0.33
N GLN A 224 -19.34 -13.90 0.07
CA GLN A 224 -19.65 -14.93 1.09
C GLN A 224 -19.96 -14.28 2.44
N THR A 225 -19.24 -13.23 2.82
CA THR A 225 -19.50 -12.46 4.04
C THR A 225 -20.86 -11.76 3.97
N GLN A 226 -21.20 -11.13 2.85
CA GLN A 226 -22.54 -10.53 2.66
C GLN A 226 -23.65 -11.53 2.91
N ASN A 227 -23.53 -12.74 2.34
CA ASN A 227 -24.52 -13.80 2.54
C ASN A 227 -24.58 -14.29 4.00
N ALA A 228 -23.43 -14.45 4.65
CA ALA A 228 -23.37 -14.88 6.04
C ALA A 228 -23.98 -13.84 6.99
N VAL A 229 -23.62 -12.55 6.82
CA VAL A 229 -24.18 -11.46 7.62
C VAL A 229 -25.68 -11.33 7.38
N ALA A 230 -26.16 -11.42 6.14
CA ALA A 230 -27.61 -11.42 5.85
C ALA A 230 -28.35 -12.57 6.57
N ALA A 231 -27.73 -13.75 6.66
CA ALA A 231 -28.31 -14.87 7.44
C ALA A 231 -28.33 -14.56 8.95
N MET A 232 -27.28 -13.93 9.50
CA MET A 232 -27.23 -13.52 10.91
C MET A 232 -28.30 -12.44 11.22
N LEU A 233 -28.52 -11.47 10.31
CA LEU A 233 -29.56 -10.45 10.46
C LEU A 233 -30.97 -11.03 10.48
N ASN A 234 -31.23 -12.14 9.76
CA ASN A 234 -32.49 -12.86 9.83
C ASN A 234 -32.69 -13.59 11.17
N LYS A 235 -31.60 -14.04 11.80
CA LYS A 235 -31.59 -14.73 13.09
C LYS A 235 -31.71 -13.77 14.26
N HIS A 236 -31.12 -12.57 14.14
CA HIS A 236 -31.02 -11.56 15.19
C HIS A 236 -31.84 -10.31 14.81
N PRO A 237 -33.02 -10.13 15.41
CA PRO A 237 -33.83 -8.92 15.23
C PRO A 237 -33.08 -7.62 15.59
N GLN A 238 -33.70 -6.48 15.22
CA GLN A 238 -33.14 -5.17 15.53
C GLN A 238 -32.89 -5.01 17.02
N GLY A 239 -31.71 -4.49 17.39
CA GLY A 239 -31.25 -4.31 18.77
C GLY A 239 -30.61 -5.55 19.40
N GLU A 240 -30.41 -6.66 18.63
CA GLU A 240 -29.66 -7.83 19.11
C GLU A 240 -28.22 -7.88 18.65
N ILE A 241 -27.83 -7.07 17.66
CA ILE A 241 -26.46 -6.85 17.22
C ILE A 241 -26.16 -5.35 17.32
N ASP A 242 -25.10 -4.97 18.00
CA ASP A 242 -24.69 -3.59 18.18
C ASP A 242 -23.58 -3.21 17.19
N ALA A 243 -22.59 -4.11 16.99
CA ALA A 243 -21.46 -3.86 16.12
C ALA A 243 -20.95 -5.12 15.41
N ILE A 244 -20.16 -4.88 14.36
CA ILE A 244 -19.37 -5.88 13.64
C ILE A 244 -17.92 -5.47 13.74
N PHE A 245 -17.04 -6.38 14.23
CA PHE A 245 -15.61 -6.23 14.12
C PHE A 245 -15.11 -7.10 12.97
N ALA A 246 -14.55 -6.46 11.95
CA ALA A 246 -14.06 -7.10 10.72
C ALA A 246 -12.53 -6.97 10.64
N THR A 247 -11.82 -8.09 10.75
CA THR A 247 -10.36 -8.11 10.75
C THR A 247 -9.72 -7.90 9.38
N TRP A 248 -10.51 -7.68 8.36
CA TRP A 248 -10.09 -7.45 6.98
C TRP A 248 -11.16 -6.67 6.23
N ASP A 249 -10.76 -5.75 5.33
CA ASP A 249 -11.66 -4.90 4.54
C ASP A 249 -12.65 -5.71 3.69
N ALA A 250 -12.24 -6.84 3.11
CA ALA A 250 -13.13 -7.71 2.35
C ALA A 250 -14.33 -8.22 3.18
N PHE A 251 -14.14 -8.43 4.49
CA PHE A 251 -15.23 -8.73 5.41
C PHE A 251 -16.12 -7.51 5.65
N ALA A 252 -15.50 -6.34 5.86
CA ALA A 252 -16.23 -5.10 6.12
C ALA A 252 -17.10 -4.69 4.92
N ILE A 253 -16.58 -4.82 3.69
CA ILE A 253 -17.33 -4.60 2.44
C ILE A 253 -18.58 -5.50 2.38
N GLY A 254 -18.42 -6.79 2.67
CA GLY A 254 -19.53 -7.74 2.68
C GLY A 254 -20.56 -7.40 3.74
N ALA A 255 -20.13 -7.09 4.96
CA ALA A 255 -20.99 -6.69 6.06
C ALA A 255 -21.76 -5.40 5.75
N ALA A 256 -21.08 -4.37 5.23
CA ALA A 256 -21.71 -3.08 4.90
C ALA A 256 -22.81 -3.24 3.85
N ARG A 257 -22.59 -4.06 2.82
CA ARG A 257 -23.60 -4.38 1.81
C ARG A 257 -24.81 -5.08 2.42
N ALA A 258 -24.60 -6.09 3.26
CA ALA A 258 -25.68 -6.82 3.91
C ALA A 258 -26.51 -5.93 4.84
N LEU A 259 -25.85 -5.06 5.63
CA LEU A 259 -26.54 -4.11 6.50
C LEU A 259 -27.38 -3.10 5.72
N LYS A 260 -26.82 -2.54 4.64
CA LYS A 260 -27.52 -1.59 3.76
C LYS A 260 -28.75 -2.23 3.09
N GLU A 261 -28.61 -3.44 2.55
CA GLU A 261 -29.71 -4.18 1.92
C GLU A 261 -30.84 -4.53 2.92
N ALA A 262 -30.47 -4.82 4.16
CA ALA A 262 -31.42 -5.13 5.22
C ALA A 262 -31.99 -3.89 5.94
N GLY A 263 -31.51 -2.69 5.65
CA GLY A 263 -31.88 -1.45 6.36
C GLY A 263 -31.47 -1.48 7.83
N ARG A 264 -30.34 -2.10 8.18
CA ARG A 264 -29.80 -2.29 9.54
C ARG A 264 -28.59 -1.37 9.80
N GLU A 265 -28.72 -0.12 9.41
CA GLU A 265 -27.63 0.88 9.51
C GLU A 265 -27.31 1.31 10.96
N GLU A 266 -28.12 0.88 11.93
CA GLU A 266 -27.84 1.08 13.36
C GLU A 266 -26.66 0.23 13.86
N ILE A 267 -26.34 -0.89 13.19
CA ILE A 267 -25.20 -1.74 13.52
C ILE A 267 -23.94 -1.08 12.98
N LYS A 268 -22.93 -0.86 13.82
CA LYS A 268 -21.69 -0.17 13.42
C LYS A 268 -20.59 -1.15 13.04
N ILE A 269 -19.82 -0.83 11.98
CA ILE A 269 -18.67 -1.63 11.53
C ILE A 269 -17.38 -0.95 11.96
N TYR A 270 -16.53 -1.73 12.60
CA TYR A 270 -15.13 -1.42 12.93
C TYR A 270 -14.25 -2.43 12.20
N SER A 271 -13.24 -1.98 11.49
CA SER A 271 -12.48 -2.86 10.61
C SER A 271 -10.99 -2.57 10.60
N ILE A 272 -10.28 -3.38 9.84
CA ILE A 272 -8.86 -3.25 9.56
C ILE A 272 -8.67 -3.27 8.05
N ASP A 273 -7.63 -2.59 7.59
CA ASP A 273 -7.23 -2.31 6.21
C ASP A 273 -8.05 -1.19 5.54
N VAL A 274 -7.56 -0.68 4.42
CA VAL A 274 -8.19 0.41 3.67
C VAL A 274 -7.89 0.33 2.17
N SER A 275 -8.89 0.67 1.38
CA SER A 275 -8.82 0.81 -0.07
C SER A 275 -9.66 1.99 -0.56
N ASN A 276 -9.56 2.34 -1.84
CA ASN A 276 -10.45 3.34 -2.43
C ASN A 276 -11.94 2.94 -2.33
N ALA A 277 -12.23 1.64 -2.48
CA ALA A 277 -13.60 1.14 -2.35
C ALA A 277 -14.15 1.30 -0.92
N ASP A 278 -13.31 1.08 0.09
CA ASP A 278 -13.67 1.21 1.49
C ASP A 278 -13.95 2.66 1.85
N LEU A 279 -13.04 3.57 1.47
CA LEU A 279 -13.22 5.01 1.66
C LEU A 279 -14.49 5.52 1.00
N GLN A 280 -14.80 5.05 -0.22
CA GLN A 280 -16.04 5.37 -0.90
C GLN A 280 -17.25 4.88 -0.09
N MET A 281 -17.24 3.62 0.37
CA MET A 281 -18.35 3.06 1.16
C MET A 281 -18.52 3.75 2.50
N MET A 282 -17.42 4.10 3.20
CA MET A 282 -17.47 4.84 4.46
C MET A 282 -18.08 6.23 4.30
N GLN A 283 -17.87 6.91 3.17
CA GLN A 283 -18.37 8.24 2.88
C GLN A 283 -19.84 8.27 2.39
N GLU A 284 -20.42 7.13 1.99
CA GLU A 284 -21.82 7.05 1.58
C GLU A 284 -22.77 7.52 2.69
N GLU A 285 -23.86 8.18 2.32
CA GLU A 285 -24.91 8.57 3.27
C GLU A 285 -25.55 7.32 3.90
N GLY A 286 -25.66 7.31 5.22
CA GLY A 286 -26.21 6.17 5.96
C GLY A 286 -25.24 4.98 6.09
N SER A 287 -23.97 5.09 5.65
CA SER A 287 -23.03 3.99 5.78
C SER A 287 -22.84 3.58 7.24
N PRO A 288 -22.95 2.28 7.55
CA PRO A 288 -22.72 1.75 8.90
C PRO A 288 -21.24 1.62 9.26
N TRP A 289 -20.33 1.78 8.30
CA TRP A 289 -18.90 1.60 8.48
C TRP A 289 -18.26 2.87 9.06
N VAL A 290 -17.99 2.86 10.36
CA VAL A 290 -17.63 4.06 11.12
C VAL A 290 -16.13 4.24 11.31
N TYR A 291 -15.38 3.14 11.43
CA TYR A 291 -13.92 3.17 11.62
C TYR A 291 -13.22 2.04 10.88
N THR A 292 -12.02 2.33 10.41
CA THR A 292 -11.05 1.32 9.99
C THR A 292 -9.66 1.69 10.50
N ALA A 293 -8.89 0.70 10.96
CA ALA A 293 -7.48 0.88 11.28
C ALA A 293 -6.64 0.38 10.11
N ALA A 294 -5.66 1.17 9.67
CA ALA A 294 -4.89 0.82 8.48
C ALA A 294 -3.46 1.37 8.52
N VAL A 295 -2.60 0.79 7.70
CA VAL A 295 -1.33 1.36 7.24
C VAL A 295 -1.46 1.73 5.77
N ASP A 296 -0.64 2.66 5.28
CA ASP A 296 -0.63 2.99 3.85
C ASP A 296 0.08 1.88 3.06
N PRO A 297 -0.64 1.07 2.25
CA PRO A 297 -0.03 -0.04 1.52
C PRO A 297 0.98 0.43 0.46
N LYS A 298 0.82 1.64 -0.09
CA LYS A 298 1.77 2.21 -1.04
C LYS A 298 3.08 2.54 -0.33
N LEU A 299 3.00 3.15 0.86
CA LEU A 299 4.16 3.41 1.71
C LEU A 299 4.84 2.12 2.15
N VAL A 300 4.08 1.09 2.53
CA VAL A 300 4.64 -0.25 2.85
C VAL A 300 5.50 -0.77 1.71
N GLY A 301 5.00 -0.72 0.48
CA GLY A 301 5.74 -1.13 -0.71
C GLY A 301 7.05 -0.34 -0.89
N ALA A 302 6.97 1.00 -0.78
CA ALA A 302 8.11 1.89 -0.93
C ALA A 302 9.19 1.65 0.14
N VAL A 303 8.80 1.53 1.41
CA VAL A 303 9.75 1.29 2.52
C VAL A 303 10.41 -0.09 2.42
N ASN A 304 9.67 -1.14 2.03
CA ASN A 304 10.27 -2.44 1.76
C ASN A 304 11.33 -2.37 0.65
N MET A 305 11.09 -1.57 -0.39
CA MET A 305 12.08 -1.33 -1.45
C MET A 305 13.31 -0.58 -0.93
N ARG A 306 13.15 0.44 -0.06
CA ARG A 306 14.28 1.16 0.57
C ARG A 306 15.13 0.22 1.43
N ILE A 307 14.49 -0.64 2.25
CA ILE A 307 15.22 -1.65 3.04
C ILE A 307 16.00 -2.59 2.11
N LEU A 308 15.39 -3.05 1.03
CA LEU A 308 16.05 -3.92 0.05
C LEU A 308 17.23 -3.20 -0.63
N ALA A 309 17.08 -1.93 -0.99
CA ALA A 309 18.14 -1.12 -1.56
C ALA A 309 19.34 -0.96 -0.60
N LYS A 310 19.09 -0.73 0.70
CA LYS A 310 20.14 -0.74 1.73
C LYS A 310 20.89 -2.06 1.80
N LYS A 311 20.18 -3.20 1.74
CA LYS A 311 20.81 -4.53 1.71
C LYS A 311 21.71 -4.69 0.48
N LEU A 312 21.25 -4.25 -0.70
CA LEU A 312 22.04 -4.30 -1.93
C LEU A 312 23.25 -3.36 -1.90
N ALA A 313 23.18 -2.28 -1.13
CA ALA A 313 24.30 -1.38 -0.84
C ALA A 313 25.31 -1.98 0.16
N GLY A 314 24.99 -3.12 0.80
CA GLY A 314 25.79 -3.71 1.88
C GLY A 314 25.65 -2.97 3.22
N GLU A 315 24.63 -2.17 3.39
CA GLU A 315 24.33 -1.45 4.63
C GLU A 315 23.55 -2.33 5.62
N GLU A 316 23.71 -2.02 6.91
CA GLU A 316 22.95 -2.69 7.97
C GLU A 316 21.46 -2.37 7.85
N THR A 317 20.63 -3.38 8.05
CA THR A 317 19.17 -3.28 8.09
C THR A 317 18.64 -4.00 9.32
N PRO A 318 17.51 -3.57 9.91
CA PRO A 318 16.94 -4.26 11.05
C PRO A 318 16.44 -5.65 10.66
N GLN A 319 16.35 -6.54 11.64
CA GLN A 319 15.76 -7.86 11.43
C GLN A 319 14.23 -7.79 11.32
N THR A 320 13.60 -6.86 12.05
CA THR A 320 12.15 -6.61 11.99
C THR A 320 11.86 -5.11 11.86
N TYR A 321 10.74 -4.79 11.21
CA TYR A 321 10.18 -3.44 11.16
C TYR A 321 8.66 -3.50 11.03
N ASP A 322 7.95 -2.81 11.93
CA ASP A 322 6.51 -2.70 11.95
C ASP A 322 6.09 -1.29 11.50
N PHE A 323 5.10 -1.23 10.60
CA PHE A 323 4.59 0.02 10.08
C PHE A 323 3.60 0.65 11.05
N GLU A 324 3.65 1.97 11.18
CA GLU A 324 2.72 2.73 12.04
C GLU A 324 1.27 2.58 11.56
N ALA A 325 0.39 2.24 12.49
CA ALA A 325 -1.03 2.07 12.26
C ALA A 325 -1.80 3.38 12.52
N PHE A 326 -2.79 3.67 11.67
CA PHE A 326 -3.66 4.85 11.77
C PHE A 326 -5.11 4.43 11.93
N LEU A 327 -5.87 5.14 12.77
CA LEU A 327 -7.31 4.99 12.86
C LEU A 327 -7.99 6.02 11.96
N ILE A 328 -8.77 5.55 11.00
CA ILE A 328 -9.51 6.35 10.03
C ILE A 328 -10.98 6.35 10.45
N SER A 329 -11.53 7.53 10.75
CA SER A 329 -12.93 7.67 11.12
C SER A 329 -13.77 8.17 9.95
N GLN A 330 -14.99 7.66 9.84
CA GLN A 330 -15.98 8.15 8.89
C GLN A 330 -16.25 9.66 9.07
N GLU A 331 -16.24 10.13 10.32
CA GLU A 331 -16.43 11.55 10.63
C GLU A 331 -15.33 12.40 10.01
N ALA A 332 -14.06 12.01 10.16
CA ALA A 332 -12.93 12.71 9.54
C ALA A 332 -13.05 12.76 8.02
N LEU A 333 -13.41 11.64 7.38
CA LEU A 333 -13.61 11.57 5.93
C LEU A 333 -14.69 12.55 5.44
N ARG A 334 -15.76 12.75 6.24
CA ARG A 334 -16.86 13.65 5.90
C ARG A 334 -16.59 15.12 6.17
N THR A 335 -15.48 15.47 6.82
CA THR A 335 -15.05 16.87 7.01
C THR A 335 -14.44 17.46 5.73
N SER A 336 -13.97 16.63 4.80
CA SER A 336 -13.43 17.06 3.52
C SER A 336 -14.53 17.64 2.62
N THR A 337 -14.18 18.67 1.87
CA THR A 337 -15.04 19.28 0.85
C THR A 337 -15.07 18.48 -0.46
N GLU A 338 -14.10 17.61 -0.66
CA GLU A 338 -13.98 16.72 -1.81
C GLU A 338 -13.98 15.25 -1.35
N PRO A 339 -14.44 14.31 -2.18
CA PRO A 339 -14.37 12.90 -1.85
C PRO A 339 -12.93 12.48 -1.50
N VAL A 340 -12.77 11.84 -0.34
CA VAL A 340 -11.48 11.32 0.11
C VAL A 340 -11.21 9.98 -0.55
N ASN A 341 -10.00 9.80 -1.04
CA ASN A 341 -9.47 8.57 -1.62
C ASN A 341 -8.03 8.32 -1.10
N MET A 342 -7.39 7.23 -1.51
CA MET A 342 -6.05 6.89 -1.03
C MET A 342 -4.98 7.96 -1.34
N GLU A 343 -5.15 8.76 -2.38
CA GLU A 343 -4.18 9.80 -2.78
C GLU A 343 -4.27 11.04 -1.88
N ASN A 344 -5.49 11.42 -1.46
CA ASN A 344 -5.72 12.61 -0.65
C ASN A 344 -6.07 12.33 0.82
N LEU A 345 -6.01 11.07 1.27
CA LEU A 345 -6.32 10.65 2.65
C LEU A 345 -5.43 11.38 3.69
N HIS A 346 -4.19 11.72 3.32
CA HIS A 346 -3.27 12.53 4.14
C HIS A 346 -3.82 13.91 4.53
N GLN A 347 -4.84 14.41 3.85
CA GLN A 347 -5.46 15.71 4.20
C GLN A 347 -6.40 15.62 5.41
N VAL A 348 -6.84 14.42 5.77
CA VAL A 348 -7.78 14.17 6.87
C VAL A 348 -7.25 13.18 7.91
N VAL A 349 -6.15 12.49 7.60
CA VAL A 349 -5.41 11.61 8.52
C VAL A 349 -3.98 12.11 8.59
N ASP A 350 -3.62 12.75 9.70
CA ASP A 350 -2.29 13.32 9.91
C ASP A 350 -1.21 12.21 9.90
N GLY A 351 -0.12 12.44 9.17
CA GLY A 351 0.97 11.47 9.01
C GLY A 351 0.73 10.37 7.95
N TRP A 352 -0.47 10.24 7.40
CA TRP A 352 -0.77 9.21 6.38
C TRP A 352 0.13 9.35 5.15
N GLY A 353 0.72 8.23 4.73
CA GLY A 353 1.57 8.16 3.53
C GLY A 353 2.90 8.89 3.65
N GLN A 354 3.24 9.41 4.84
CA GLN A 354 4.45 10.19 5.09
C GLN A 354 5.41 9.39 5.96
N SER A 355 6.51 8.96 5.38
CA SER A 355 7.62 8.37 6.12
C SER A 355 8.92 8.51 5.34
N ASP A 356 9.96 8.94 6.00
CA ASP A 356 11.34 8.92 5.53
C ASP A 356 12.11 7.69 6.04
N ALA A 357 11.38 6.70 6.59
CA ALA A 357 11.97 5.47 7.09
C ALA A 357 12.85 4.80 6.02
N PHE A 358 14.08 4.55 6.40
CA PHE A 358 15.13 3.97 5.55
C PHE A 358 15.47 4.74 4.27
N GLU A 359 15.00 5.99 4.11
CA GLU A 359 15.37 6.83 2.99
C GLU A 359 16.73 7.50 3.27
N GLU A 360 17.75 7.11 2.52
CA GLU A 360 19.10 7.64 2.62
C GLU A 360 19.33 8.78 1.60
N GLU A 361 20.26 9.68 1.88
CA GLU A 361 20.57 10.78 0.96
C GLU A 361 21.04 10.30 -0.42
N TRP A 362 21.75 9.16 -0.48
CA TRP A 362 22.15 8.59 -1.76
C TRP A 362 20.93 8.07 -2.58
N MET A 363 19.85 7.63 -1.94
CA MET A 363 18.62 7.26 -2.64
C MET A 363 17.96 8.49 -3.28
N LYS A 364 17.93 9.63 -2.56
CA LYS A 364 17.44 10.90 -3.11
C LYS A 364 18.29 11.34 -4.31
N THR A 365 19.62 11.20 -4.20
CA THR A 365 20.54 11.49 -5.31
C THR A 365 20.28 10.62 -6.53
N LEU A 366 20.03 9.30 -6.34
CA LEU A 366 19.66 8.40 -7.45
C LEU A 366 18.33 8.81 -8.08
N LYS A 367 17.33 9.14 -7.27
CA LYS A 367 16.02 9.61 -7.76
C LYS A 367 16.14 10.89 -8.59
N GLU A 368 17.01 11.84 -8.17
CA GLU A 368 17.30 13.04 -8.93
C GLU A 368 18.05 12.75 -10.24
N TYR A 369 18.95 11.77 -10.22
CA TYR A 369 19.76 11.39 -11.39
C TYR A 369 18.92 10.73 -12.49
N HIS A 370 17.88 9.98 -12.14
CA HIS A 370 17.02 9.24 -13.05
C HIS A 370 15.74 10.02 -13.48
N GLN A 371 15.52 11.23 -12.95
CA GLN A 371 14.44 12.15 -13.40
C GLN A 371 14.83 12.91 -14.67
#